data_fbf474cc933ef517b9ae25863c6189cd
#
_entry.id   fbf474cc933ef517b9ae25863c6189cd
#
_cell.length_a   1.000
_cell.length_b   1.000
_cell.length_c   1.000
_cell.angle_alpha   90.00
_cell.angle_beta   90.00
_cell.angle_gamma   90.00
#
_symmetry.space_group_name_H-M   'P 1'
#
loop_
_entity.id
_entity.type
_entity.pdbx_description
1 polymer ?
#
loop_
_entity_poly.entity_id
_entity_poly.type
_entity_poly.pdbx_seq_one_letter_code
_entity_poly.pdbx_strand_id
1 'polypeptide(L)'
;IIVHGIPTKYKLRRGDVLKIDAGARLNGYYADSAITIAISEVTPDAERLISATEKALMAGIRQARIGNTLGDIGAAISKIAAQYKINIVEGLTGHGIGKELHEDPVVFNDGKAGIGMRLQAGMVLAIEPMASLGTSKIVKLGDDRYATEDGSLSAHFEHTVAITKNGPRILT
;
A
#
# COMPACT_ATOMS: atom_id res chain seq x y z
N ILE A 1 -10.81 8.03 5.87
CA ILE A 1 -10.13 6.83 6.42
C ILE A 1 -9.07 6.39 5.43
N ILE A 2 -7.87 6.06 5.92
CA ILE A 2 -6.77 5.52 5.10
C ILE A 2 -6.90 4.00 5.06
N VAL A 3 -6.86 3.35 6.22
CA VAL A 3 -6.94 1.89 6.40
C VAL A 3 -7.85 1.51 7.55
N HIS A 4 -8.20 0.24 7.66
CA HIS A 4 -8.99 -0.40 8.72
C HIS A 4 -10.40 0.18 8.88
N GLY A 5 -10.96 0.76 7.81
CA GLY A 5 -12.33 1.26 7.81
C GLY A 5 -13.33 0.10 7.88
N ILE A 6 -14.19 0.11 8.91
CA ILE A 6 -15.26 -0.90 9.03
C ILE A 6 -16.43 -0.46 8.14
N PRO A 7 -16.99 -1.35 7.29
CA PRO A 7 -18.17 -1.05 6.49
C PRO A 7 -19.35 -0.59 7.35
N THR A 8 -20.04 0.45 6.89
CA THR A 8 -21.21 1.01 7.57
C THR A 8 -22.44 1.00 6.66
N LYS A 9 -23.55 1.57 7.10
CA LYS A 9 -24.75 1.79 6.27
C LYS A 9 -24.62 2.98 5.31
N TYR A 10 -23.42 3.59 5.20
CA TYR A 10 -23.17 4.68 4.25
C TYR A 10 -23.42 4.18 2.83
N LYS A 11 -24.24 4.92 2.08
CA LYS A 11 -24.51 4.65 0.67
C LYS A 11 -23.52 5.45 -0.17
N LEU A 12 -22.75 4.76 -0.99
CA LEU A 12 -21.80 5.37 -1.90
C LEU A 12 -22.47 6.40 -2.82
N ARG A 13 -21.79 7.51 -3.04
CA ARG A 13 -22.25 8.64 -3.87
C ARG A 13 -21.26 8.92 -4.99
N ARG A 14 -21.73 9.55 -6.06
CA ARG A 14 -20.84 10.07 -7.11
C ARG A 14 -19.80 10.99 -6.48
N GLY A 15 -18.53 10.81 -6.86
CA GLY A 15 -17.41 11.57 -6.32
C GLY A 15 -16.73 10.97 -5.09
N ASP A 16 -17.26 9.88 -4.52
CA ASP A 16 -16.59 9.17 -3.44
C ASP A 16 -15.33 8.45 -3.94
N VAL A 17 -14.33 8.37 -3.08
CA VAL A 17 -13.14 7.54 -3.24
C VAL A 17 -13.23 6.40 -2.23
N LEU A 18 -13.48 5.18 -2.72
CA LEU A 18 -13.66 3.99 -1.91
C LEU A 18 -12.37 3.17 -1.89
N LYS A 19 -11.91 2.80 -0.69
CA LYS A 19 -10.87 1.81 -0.48
C LYS A 19 -11.50 0.49 -0.07
N ILE A 20 -11.09 -0.59 -0.71
CA ILE A 20 -11.49 -1.96 -0.38
C ILE A 20 -10.20 -2.68 -0.05
N ASP A 21 -10.14 -3.19 1.17
CA ASP A 21 -8.99 -3.88 1.74
C ASP A 21 -9.50 -5.18 2.34
N ALA A 22 -8.93 -6.31 1.90
CA ALA A 22 -9.47 -7.63 2.23
C ALA A 22 -8.37 -8.69 2.30
N GLY A 23 -8.23 -9.26 3.48
CA GLY A 23 -7.42 -10.45 3.72
C GLY A 23 -8.22 -11.76 3.55
N ALA A 24 -7.55 -12.80 3.10
CA ALA A 24 -8.11 -14.14 3.00
C ALA A 24 -7.16 -15.18 3.61
N ARG A 25 -7.73 -16.23 4.23
CA ARG A 25 -6.96 -17.37 4.73
C ARG A 25 -7.43 -18.66 4.06
N LEU A 26 -6.50 -19.39 3.45
CA LEU A 26 -6.76 -20.68 2.83
C LEU A 26 -5.64 -21.69 3.19
N ASN A 27 -6.03 -22.86 3.68
CA ASN A 27 -5.10 -23.94 4.03
C ASN A 27 -3.95 -23.51 4.98
N GLY A 28 -4.24 -22.58 5.90
CA GLY A 28 -3.28 -22.08 6.88
C GLY A 28 -2.36 -20.96 6.40
N TYR A 29 -2.54 -20.45 5.17
CA TYR A 29 -1.81 -19.30 4.64
C TYR A 29 -2.74 -18.11 4.41
N TYR A 30 -2.20 -16.91 4.63
CA TYR A 30 -2.88 -15.64 4.40
C TYR A 30 -2.43 -15.01 3.08
N ALA A 31 -3.33 -14.27 2.48
CA ALA A 31 -3.07 -13.32 1.40
C ALA A 31 -3.84 -12.04 1.69
N ASP A 32 -3.28 -10.89 1.33
CA ASP A 32 -3.88 -9.59 1.53
C ASP A 32 -3.84 -8.76 0.26
N SER A 33 -4.83 -7.88 0.08
CA SER A 33 -4.92 -7.04 -1.10
C SER A 33 -5.82 -5.85 -0.87
N ALA A 34 -5.42 -4.68 -1.37
CA ALA A 34 -6.24 -3.49 -1.33
C ALA A 34 -6.28 -2.77 -2.68
N ILE A 35 -7.44 -2.17 -2.95
CA ILE A 35 -7.64 -1.29 -4.11
C ILE A 35 -8.37 -0.01 -3.70
N THR A 36 -8.10 1.06 -4.43
CA THR A 36 -8.86 2.32 -4.33
C THR A 36 -9.58 2.57 -5.63
N ILE A 37 -10.89 2.78 -5.56
CA ILE A 37 -11.74 3.03 -6.73
C ILE A 37 -12.48 4.37 -6.60
N ALA A 38 -12.68 5.03 -7.72
CA ALA A 38 -13.55 6.20 -7.84
C ALA A 38 -15.00 5.76 -8.05
N ILE A 39 -15.92 6.33 -7.30
CA ILE A 39 -17.35 6.08 -7.52
C ILE A 39 -17.88 7.13 -8.50
N SER A 40 -17.95 6.74 -9.78
CA SER A 40 -18.28 7.63 -10.91
C SER A 40 -17.16 8.68 -11.14
N GLU A 41 -17.51 9.88 -11.59
CA GLU A 41 -16.58 10.97 -11.82
C GLU A 41 -16.08 11.56 -10.50
N VAL A 42 -14.78 11.72 -10.38
CA VAL A 42 -14.09 12.34 -9.24
C VAL A 42 -13.30 13.57 -9.74
N THR A 43 -12.74 14.34 -8.82
CA THR A 43 -11.89 15.47 -9.19
C THR A 43 -10.58 15.00 -9.85
N PRO A 44 -9.96 15.84 -10.71
CA PRO A 44 -8.66 15.51 -11.32
C PRO A 44 -7.57 15.19 -10.28
N ASP A 45 -7.62 15.84 -9.12
CA ASP A 45 -6.70 15.54 -8.02
C ASP A 45 -6.92 14.16 -7.42
N ALA A 46 -8.17 13.74 -7.26
CA ALA A 46 -8.51 12.39 -6.80
C ALA A 46 -8.08 11.32 -7.82
N GLU A 47 -8.30 11.55 -9.12
CA GLU A 47 -7.81 10.66 -10.19
C GLU A 47 -6.28 10.55 -10.17
N ARG A 48 -5.59 11.69 -10.02
CA ARG A 48 -4.12 11.74 -9.90
C ARG A 48 -3.65 10.95 -8.70
N LEU A 49 -4.28 11.09 -7.53
CA LEU A 49 -3.95 10.35 -6.31
C LEU A 49 -4.09 8.84 -6.52
N ILE A 50 -5.24 8.39 -7.01
CA ILE A 50 -5.54 6.97 -7.25
C ILE A 50 -4.50 6.38 -8.22
N SER A 51 -4.35 6.98 -9.39
CA SER A 51 -3.42 6.51 -10.42
C SER A 51 -1.96 6.54 -9.95
N ALA A 52 -1.54 7.57 -9.20
CA ALA A 52 -0.18 7.67 -8.71
C ALA A 52 0.13 6.62 -7.63
N THR A 53 -0.82 6.32 -6.74
CA THR A 53 -0.63 5.32 -5.68
C THR A 53 -0.53 3.92 -6.27
N GLU A 54 -1.36 3.58 -7.26
CA GLU A 54 -1.26 2.32 -8.00
C GLU A 54 0.10 2.19 -8.73
N LYS A 55 0.55 3.25 -9.41
CA LYS A 55 1.86 3.27 -10.05
C LYS A 55 3.00 3.14 -9.06
N ALA A 56 2.86 3.71 -7.86
CA ALA A 56 3.83 3.58 -6.78
C ALA A 56 3.94 2.13 -6.30
N LEU A 57 2.79 1.45 -6.09
CA LEU A 57 2.75 0.03 -5.80
C LEU A 57 3.50 -0.78 -6.87
N MET A 58 3.16 -0.60 -8.12
CA MET A 58 3.80 -1.35 -9.22
C MET A 58 5.29 -1.03 -9.36
N ALA A 59 5.72 0.18 -9.01
CA ALA A 59 7.14 0.53 -8.97
C ALA A 59 7.87 -0.21 -7.84
N GLY A 60 7.29 -0.28 -6.65
CA GLY A 60 7.80 -1.06 -5.51
C GLY A 60 7.89 -2.55 -5.84
N ILE A 61 6.82 -3.13 -6.38
CA ILE A 61 6.78 -4.55 -6.79
C ILE A 61 7.90 -4.88 -7.76
N ARG A 62 8.19 -4.04 -8.74
CA ARG A 62 9.30 -4.26 -9.68
C ARG A 62 10.67 -4.35 -8.99
N GLN A 63 10.83 -3.77 -7.81
CA GLN A 63 12.06 -3.86 -7.01
C GLN A 63 12.10 -5.08 -6.09
N ALA A 64 10.99 -5.80 -5.89
CA ALA A 64 10.92 -7.01 -5.06
C ALA A 64 11.62 -8.19 -5.74
N ARG A 65 12.95 -8.08 -5.92
CA ARG A 65 13.81 -9.04 -6.64
C ARG A 65 14.98 -9.49 -5.77
N ILE A 66 15.44 -10.69 -6.01
CA ILE A 66 16.66 -11.19 -5.39
C ILE A 66 17.82 -10.22 -5.66
N GLY A 67 18.59 -9.92 -4.61
CA GLY A 67 19.74 -9.02 -4.64
C GLY A 67 19.41 -7.58 -4.29
N ASN A 68 18.18 -7.12 -4.47
CA ASN A 68 17.69 -5.85 -3.95
C ASN A 68 17.45 -5.93 -2.44
N THR A 69 17.10 -4.80 -1.85
CA THR A 69 16.78 -4.65 -0.43
C THR A 69 15.35 -4.13 -0.23
N LEU A 70 14.84 -4.16 0.99
CA LEU A 70 13.56 -3.52 1.33
C LEU A 70 13.57 -2.03 1.02
N GLY A 71 14.72 -1.35 1.23
CA GLY A 71 14.86 0.07 0.90
C GLY A 71 14.77 0.38 -0.60
N ASP A 72 15.06 -0.58 -1.48
CA ASP A 72 14.86 -0.40 -2.93
C ASP A 72 13.35 -0.34 -3.26
N ILE A 73 12.52 -1.13 -2.56
CA ILE A 73 11.07 -1.08 -2.68
C ILE A 73 10.55 0.31 -2.27
N GLY A 74 10.86 0.75 -1.04
CA GLY A 74 10.43 2.05 -0.52
C GLY A 74 10.93 3.23 -1.35
N ALA A 75 12.18 3.20 -1.79
CA ALA A 75 12.75 4.24 -2.66
C ALA A 75 12.01 4.36 -4.00
N ALA A 76 11.61 3.23 -4.60
CA ALA A 76 10.84 3.23 -5.84
C ALA A 76 9.43 3.79 -5.65
N ILE A 77 8.77 3.46 -4.53
CA ILE A 77 7.46 3.99 -4.15
C ILE A 77 7.54 5.50 -3.95
N SER A 78 8.48 5.99 -3.11
CA SER A 78 8.68 7.41 -2.82
C SER A 78 9.00 8.22 -4.07
N LYS A 79 9.79 7.66 -4.99
CA LYS A 79 10.11 8.33 -6.26
C LYS A 79 8.86 8.63 -7.09
N ILE A 80 7.94 7.68 -7.19
CA ILE A 80 6.67 7.89 -7.91
C ILE A 80 5.81 8.90 -7.16
N ALA A 81 5.69 8.79 -5.83
CA ALA A 81 4.93 9.74 -5.03
C ALA A 81 5.40 11.17 -5.25
N ALA A 82 6.71 11.43 -5.20
CA ALA A 82 7.30 12.74 -5.46
C ALA A 82 7.02 13.25 -6.89
N GLN A 83 7.13 12.37 -7.89
CA GLN A 83 6.86 12.72 -9.30
C GLN A 83 5.42 13.20 -9.50
N TYR A 84 4.47 12.59 -8.81
CA TYR A 84 3.05 12.91 -8.92
C TYR A 84 2.57 13.88 -7.86
N LYS A 85 3.45 14.41 -7.00
CA LYS A 85 3.15 15.36 -5.92
C LYS A 85 2.04 14.84 -5.00
N ILE A 86 2.19 13.60 -4.56
CA ILE A 86 1.40 12.98 -3.49
C ILE A 86 2.35 12.62 -2.33
N ASN A 87 1.83 12.54 -1.12
CA ASN A 87 2.61 12.26 0.07
C ASN A 87 2.40 10.82 0.53
N ILE A 88 3.49 10.10 0.76
CA ILE A 88 3.43 8.80 1.43
C ILE A 88 3.05 9.04 2.89
N VAL A 89 2.09 8.26 3.36
CA VAL A 89 1.60 8.34 4.74
C VAL A 89 2.64 7.78 5.70
N GLU A 90 2.93 8.51 6.76
CA GLU A 90 3.87 8.11 7.80
C GLU A 90 3.25 7.11 8.78
N GLY A 91 4.06 6.16 9.28
CA GLY A 91 3.65 5.24 10.35
C GLY A 91 2.80 4.05 9.93
N LEU A 92 2.41 3.96 8.64
CA LEU A 92 1.76 2.78 8.06
C LEU A 92 2.71 2.12 7.05
N THR A 93 2.81 0.79 7.10
CA THR A 93 3.82 0.03 6.36
C THR A 93 3.24 -1.28 5.84
N GLY A 94 3.85 -1.83 4.83
CA GLY A 94 3.65 -3.22 4.46
C GLY A 94 4.40 -4.18 5.40
N HIS A 95 4.29 -5.47 5.15
CA HIS A 95 4.75 -6.51 6.05
C HIS A 95 5.09 -7.82 5.32
N GLY A 96 5.77 -8.73 6.00
CA GLY A 96 5.78 -10.13 5.61
C GLY A 96 4.39 -10.75 5.79
N ILE A 97 4.07 -11.77 5.01
CA ILE A 97 2.78 -12.46 5.09
C ILE A 97 2.96 -13.94 4.75
N GLY A 98 2.24 -14.80 5.45
CA GLY A 98 2.33 -16.25 5.24
C GLY A 98 1.42 -17.04 6.15
N LYS A 99 1.94 -17.60 7.24
CA LYS A 99 1.14 -18.34 8.24
C LYS A 99 0.38 -17.42 9.16
N GLU A 100 0.89 -16.19 9.34
CA GLU A 100 0.17 -15.11 10.01
C GLU A 100 -0.13 -14.00 8.98
N LEU A 101 -1.15 -13.18 9.28
CA LEU A 101 -1.51 -12.06 8.40
C LEU A 101 -0.37 -11.04 8.36
N HIS A 102 0.20 -10.72 9.52
CA HIS A 102 1.33 -9.81 9.65
C HIS A 102 2.54 -10.57 10.20
N GLU A 103 3.58 -10.68 9.40
CA GLU A 103 4.88 -11.28 9.74
C GLU A 103 6.01 -10.28 9.49
N ASP A 104 7.18 -10.54 10.07
CA ASP A 104 8.41 -9.86 9.65
C ASP A 104 8.76 -10.22 8.19
N PRO A 105 9.42 -9.34 7.46
CA PRO A 105 9.89 -8.01 7.86
C PRO A 105 8.84 -6.91 7.64
N VAL A 106 9.04 -5.77 8.32
CA VAL A 106 8.33 -4.53 7.98
C VAL A 106 8.79 -4.04 6.60
N VAL A 107 7.85 -3.66 5.74
CA VAL A 107 8.09 -3.14 4.39
C VAL A 107 7.69 -1.66 4.33
N PHE A 108 8.67 -0.78 4.49
CA PHE A 108 8.42 0.66 4.45
C PHE A 108 8.05 1.14 3.04
N ASN A 109 7.12 2.09 2.96
CA ASN A 109 6.69 2.75 1.71
C ASN A 109 7.60 3.91 1.31
N ASP A 110 8.62 4.18 2.10
CA ASP A 110 9.72 5.11 1.83
C ASP A 110 11.06 4.43 2.14
N GLY A 111 12.17 5.02 1.70
CA GLY A 111 13.47 4.43 2.00
C GLY A 111 14.59 4.92 1.08
N LYS A 112 15.76 4.35 1.33
CA LYS A 112 16.96 4.57 0.49
C LYS A 112 17.36 3.28 -0.19
N ALA A 113 17.61 3.35 -1.50
CA ALA A 113 18.06 2.21 -2.29
C ALA A 113 19.32 1.56 -1.68
N GLY A 114 19.36 0.24 -1.67
CA GLY A 114 20.46 -0.56 -1.14
C GLY A 114 20.49 -0.68 0.39
N ILE A 115 19.55 -0.10 1.12
CA ILE A 115 19.49 -0.15 2.59
C ILE A 115 18.45 -1.16 3.06
N GLY A 116 18.70 -1.78 4.21
CA GLY A 116 17.80 -2.73 4.85
C GLY A 116 18.04 -4.20 4.47
N MET A 117 17.09 -5.05 4.83
CA MET A 117 17.18 -6.50 4.61
C MET A 117 17.26 -6.82 3.11
N ARG A 118 18.18 -7.73 2.74
CA ARG A 118 18.27 -8.24 1.37
C ARG A 118 17.14 -9.21 1.07
N LEU A 119 16.56 -9.03 -0.09
CA LEU A 119 15.46 -9.84 -0.59
C LEU A 119 15.98 -11.21 -1.09
N GLN A 120 15.28 -12.26 -0.70
CA GLN A 120 15.63 -13.65 -1.02
C GLN A 120 14.45 -14.39 -1.64
N ALA A 121 14.72 -15.38 -2.46
CA ALA A 121 13.67 -16.24 -3.00
C ALA A 121 12.91 -16.95 -1.87
N GLY A 122 11.60 -17.01 -1.99
CA GLY A 122 10.71 -17.61 -1.00
C GLY A 122 10.10 -16.62 -0.02
N MET A 123 10.60 -15.37 0.06
CA MET A 123 9.93 -14.32 0.82
C MET A 123 8.59 -13.98 0.15
N VAL A 124 7.57 -13.75 0.98
CA VAL A 124 6.26 -13.26 0.57
C VAL A 124 5.96 -12.00 1.36
N LEU A 125 5.63 -10.91 0.66
CA LEU A 125 5.47 -9.59 1.24
C LEU A 125 4.14 -8.98 0.82
N ALA A 126 3.45 -8.33 1.74
CA ALA A 126 2.44 -7.33 1.44
C ALA A 126 3.16 -6.01 1.12
N ILE A 127 3.01 -5.52 -0.10
CA ILE A 127 3.54 -4.23 -0.54
C ILE A 127 2.35 -3.32 -0.74
N GLU A 128 2.25 -2.27 0.07
CA GLU A 128 0.99 -1.53 0.25
C GLU A 128 1.21 -0.02 0.47
N PRO A 129 1.58 0.74 -0.55
CA PRO A 129 1.67 2.18 -0.42
C PRO A 129 0.31 2.81 -0.06
N MET A 130 0.32 3.58 1.02
CA MET A 130 -0.74 4.48 1.39
C MET A 130 -0.28 5.91 1.14
N ALA A 131 -1.07 6.68 0.40
CA ALA A 131 -0.72 8.04 0.02
C ALA A 131 -1.88 9.02 0.25
N SER A 132 -1.54 10.31 0.38
CA SER A 132 -2.48 11.40 0.55
C SER A 132 -2.23 12.57 -0.40
N LEU A 133 -3.25 13.39 -0.63
CA LEU A 133 -3.12 14.67 -1.35
C LEU A 133 -2.56 15.80 -0.47
N GLY A 134 -2.72 15.69 0.84
CA GLY A 134 -2.31 16.71 1.81
C GLY A 134 -1.19 16.20 2.71
N THR A 135 -1.42 16.21 4.03
CA THR A 135 -0.39 15.81 4.99
C THR A 135 -0.01 14.33 4.89
N SER A 136 1.25 14.00 5.22
CA SER A 136 1.70 12.62 5.46
C SER A 136 1.29 12.11 6.85
N LYS A 137 0.90 13.01 7.75
CA LYS A 137 0.56 12.68 9.14
C LYS A 137 -0.80 12.05 9.26
N ILE A 138 -0.94 11.16 10.24
CA ILE A 138 -2.16 10.41 10.50
C ILE A 138 -2.70 10.69 11.90
N VAL A 139 -4.00 10.47 12.05
CA VAL A 139 -4.69 10.43 13.35
C VAL A 139 -5.40 9.08 13.50
N LYS A 140 -5.32 8.52 14.70
CA LYS A 140 -6.08 7.32 15.07
C LYS A 140 -7.49 7.72 15.50
N LEU A 141 -8.50 7.13 14.86
CA LEU A 141 -9.92 7.43 15.11
C LEU A 141 -10.63 6.35 15.97
N GLY A 142 -9.95 5.76 16.93
CA GLY A 142 -10.47 4.60 17.67
C GLY A 142 -10.58 3.34 16.79
N ASP A 143 -10.78 2.17 17.41
CA ASP A 143 -10.96 0.87 16.74
C ASP A 143 -9.92 0.59 15.62
N ASP A 144 -8.67 1.06 15.81
CA ASP A 144 -7.56 0.94 14.86
C ASP A 144 -7.75 1.57 13.47
N ARG A 145 -8.78 2.38 13.28
CA ARG A 145 -8.96 3.17 12.06
C ARG A 145 -8.01 4.37 12.02
N TYR A 146 -7.42 4.61 10.88
CA TYR A 146 -6.52 5.75 10.65
C TYR A 146 -7.05 6.67 9.55
N ALA A 147 -6.87 7.98 9.73
CA ALA A 147 -7.22 9.01 8.77
C ALA A 147 -6.06 10.01 8.62
N THR A 148 -6.06 10.77 7.53
CA THR A 148 -5.17 11.92 7.38
C THR A 148 -5.49 12.99 8.43
N GLU A 149 -4.47 13.59 9.04
CA GLU A 149 -4.64 14.60 10.09
C GLU A 149 -5.44 15.82 9.59
N ASP A 150 -5.24 16.21 8.34
CA ASP A 150 -5.87 17.36 7.71
C ASP A 150 -7.20 17.04 6.98
N GLY A 151 -7.66 15.80 7.02
CA GLY A 151 -8.87 15.35 6.31
C GLY A 151 -8.72 15.23 4.80
N SER A 152 -7.52 15.36 4.24
CA SER A 152 -7.29 15.22 2.80
C SER A 152 -7.58 13.80 2.31
N LEU A 153 -7.88 13.68 0.99
CA LEU A 153 -8.10 12.39 0.36
C LEU A 153 -6.85 11.51 0.43
N SER A 154 -7.08 10.23 0.64
CA SER A 154 -6.05 9.18 0.64
C SER A 154 -6.40 8.06 -0.32
N ALA A 155 -5.38 7.34 -0.80
CA ALA A 155 -5.51 6.11 -1.57
C ALA A 155 -4.62 5.03 -0.94
N HIS A 156 -5.04 3.78 -1.10
CA HIS A 156 -4.34 2.59 -0.65
C HIS A 156 -4.44 1.53 -1.75
N PHE A 157 -3.33 0.98 -2.16
CA PHE A 157 -3.24 -0.16 -3.06
C PHE A 157 -2.27 -1.17 -2.48
N GLU A 158 -2.59 -2.44 -2.63
CA GLU A 158 -1.79 -3.51 -2.06
C GLU A 158 -1.82 -4.76 -2.92
N HIS A 159 -0.69 -5.46 -2.93
CA HIS A 159 -0.62 -6.84 -3.37
C HIS A 159 0.26 -7.68 -2.45
N THR A 160 -0.16 -8.93 -2.25
CA THR A 160 0.73 -10.00 -1.77
C THR A 160 1.65 -10.42 -2.90
N VAL A 161 2.96 -10.35 -2.67
CA VAL A 161 4.00 -10.56 -3.69
C VAL A 161 5.01 -11.59 -3.24
N ALA A 162 5.18 -12.65 -4.00
CA ALA A 162 6.24 -13.64 -3.79
C ALA A 162 7.51 -13.23 -4.53
N ILE A 163 8.67 -13.30 -3.84
CA ILE A 163 9.98 -13.12 -4.45
C ILE A 163 10.45 -14.45 -5.00
N THR A 164 10.60 -14.54 -6.31
CA THR A 164 11.02 -15.77 -6.99
C THR A 164 12.37 -15.62 -7.70
N LYS A 165 12.95 -16.73 -8.12
CA LYS A 165 14.19 -16.73 -8.94
C LYS A 165 14.01 -15.98 -10.27
N ASN A 166 12.77 -15.89 -10.76
CA ASN A 166 12.43 -15.22 -12.02
C ASN A 166 11.91 -13.78 -11.83
N GLY A 167 11.99 -13.24 -10.60
CA GLY A 167 11.50 -11.93 -10.22
C GLY A 167 10.25 -12.00 -9.35
N PRO A 168 9.61 -10.85 -9.08
CA PRO A 168 8.40 -10.79 -8.26
C PRO A 168 7.22 -11.43 -8.97
N ARG A 169 6.41 -12.13 -8.19
CA ARG A 169 5.13 -12.71 -8.64
C ARG A 169 4.01 -12.19 -7.75
N ILE A 170 3.09 -11.46 -8.33
CA ILE A 170 1.85 -11.03 -7.67
C ILE A 170 0.97 -12.27 -7.47
N LEU A 171 0.44 -12.44 -6.26
CA LEU A 171 -0.40 -13.57 -5.85
C LEU A 171 -1.88 -13.20 -5.70
N THR A 172 -2.20 -11.87 -5.55
CA THR A 172 -3.58 -11.33 -5.40
C THR A 172 -3.99 -10.46 -6.54
#